data_024f60e9f4b0cecfc9e369323ea14a8a
#
_entry.id   024f60e9f4b0cecfc9e369323ea14a8a
#
_cell.length_a   1.000
_cell.length_b   1.000
_cell.length_c   1.000
_cell.angle_alpha   90.00
_cell.angle_beta   90.00
_cell.angle_gamma   90.00
#
_symmetry.space_group_name_H-M   'P 1'
#
loop_
_entity.id
_entity.type
_entity.pdbx_description
1 polymer ?
#
loop_
_entity_poly.entity_id
_entity_poly.type
_entity_poly.pdbx_seq_one_letter_code
_entity_poly.pdbx_strand_id
1 'polypeptide(L)'
;MRNNPTGLMSDNGYAYPSETQLRNIFASSCVESVARRLQVPATDVYDRMKRVELFRDLIYPCYDTLHTQSREIITEDILEALRVREEKLKVGSKNSHELN
;
A
#
# COMPACT_ATOMS: atom_id res chain seq x y z
N MET A 1 32.30 16.85 2.53
CA MET A 1 31.93 16.39 3.01
C MET A 1 31.29 16.25 3.02
N ARG A 2 31.35 16.51 2.66
CA ARG A 2 30.78 16.14 3.11
C ARG A 2 30.17 15.85 2.89
N ASN A 3 30.36 15.96 2.27
CA ASN A 3 29.78 15.43 2.56
C ASN A 3 29.19 15.19 2.45
N ASN A 4 29.27 15.31 1.95
CA ASN A 4 28.71 14.74 2.25
C ASN A 4 28.43 14.36 2.02
N PRO A 5 28.82 14.41 1.70
CA PRO A 5 28.49 13.75 1.82
C PRO A 5 27.91 13.41 1.74
N THR A 6 28.06 13.72 1.55
CA THR A 6 27.55 13.28 2.10
C THR A 6 26.85 13.13 2.15
N GLY A 7 27.09 13.70 2.00
CA GLY A 7 26.59 13.36 2.50
C GLY A 7 25.87 13.41 2.57
N LEU A 8 25.92 13.66 2.38
CA LEU A 8 25.38 13.56 3.00
C LEU A 8 24.86 13.75 3.17
N MET A 9 24.90 14.11 3.16
CA MET A 9 24.48 14.17 3.71
C MET A 9 24.07 14.59 4.10
N SER A 10 24.33 15.07 3.81
CA SER A 10 24.05 15.26 4.42
C SER A 10 23.83 15.56 4.96
N ASP A 11 24.18 16.04 4.84
CA ASP A 11 23.95 16.04 5.45
C ASP A 11 23.45 16.01 6.02
N ASN A 12 23.63 16.09 6.12
CA ASN A 12 23.03 15.72 6.50
C ASN A 12 22.25 15.05 6.54
N GLY A 13 22.68 14.75 6.76
CA GLY A 13 21.89 13.58 6.59
C GLY A 13 20.42 13.76 6.61
N TYR A 14 20.02 14.90 6.53
CA TYR A 14 18.61 15.24 6.63
C TYR A 14 18.03 15.61 5.31
N ALA A 15 18.33 14.84 4.30
CA ALA A 15 17.61 14.98 3.06
C ALA A 15 16.17 14.53 3.30
N TYR A 16 15.23 15.30 2.78
CA TYR A 16 13.84 14.88 2.83
C TYR A 16 13.71 13.60 2.04
N PRO A 17 12.81 12.68 2.46
CA PRO A 17 12.59 11.48 1.68
C PRO A 17 12.16 11.82 0.26
N SER A 18 12.57 11.03 -0.70
CA SER A 18 12.11 11.19 -2.05
C SER A 18 10.61 10.89 -2.11
N GLU A 19 9.97 11.29 -3.21
CA GLU A 19 8.56 11.00 -3.38
C GLU A 19 8.30 9.50 -3.36
N THR A 20 9.19 8.73 -3.98
CA THR A 20 9.07 7.28 -3.97
C THR A 20 9.14 6.74 -2.55
N GLN A 21 10.06 7.27 -1.74
CA GLN A 21 10.17 6.83 -0.35
C GLN A 21 8.92 7.16 0.44
N LEU A 22 8.37 8.35 0.23
CA LEU A 22 7.15 8.75 0.92
C LEU A 22 5.98 7.85 0.56
N ARG A 23 5.87 7.50 -0.71
CA ARG A 23 4.82 6.59 -1.16
C ARG A 23 4.99 5.21 -0.55
N ASN A 24 6.23 4.74 -0.47
CA ASN A 24 6.50 3.44 0.14
C ASN A 24 6.20 3.42 1.63
N ILE A 25 6.55 4.50 2.33
CA ILE A 25 6.24 4.63 3.75
C ILE A 25 4.72 4.63 3.95
N PHE A 26 4.02 5.37 3.11
CA PHE A 26 2.56 5.42 3.18
C PHE A 26 1.96 4.03 2.93
N ALA A 27 2.46 3.33 1.91
CA ALA A 27 1.96 1.99 1.59
C ALA A 27 2.15 1.05 2.78
N SER A 28 3.31 1.09 3.41
CA SER A 28 3.58 0.26 4.58
C SER A 28 2.62 0.57 5.72
N SER A 29 2.36 1.86 5.94
CA SER A 29 1.45 2.25 7.02
C SER A 29 0.03 1.79 6.73
N CYS A 30 -0.37 1.77 5.46
CA CYS A 30 -1.68 1.27 5.07
C CYS A 30 -1.81 -0.23 5.36
N VAL A 31 -0.76 -0.99 5.03
CA VAL A 31 -0.74 -2.42 5.31
C VAL A 31 -0.89 -2.67 6.80
N GLU A 32 -0.15 -1.91 7.60
CA GLU A 32 -0.20 -2.10 9.05
C GLU A 32 -1.56 -1.74 9.63
N SER A 33 -2.18 -0.68 9.11
CA SER A 33 -3.50 -0.28 9.59
C SER A 33 -4.54 -1.35 9.29
N VAL A 34 -4.50 -1.91 8.09
CA VAL A 34 -5.43 -2.97 7.71
C VAL A 34 -5.16 -4.22 8.53
N ALA A 35 -3.89 -4.54 8.73
CA ALA A 35 -3.52 -5.72 9.53
C ALA A 35 -4.05 -5.61 10.95
N ARG A 36 -3.92 -4.43 11.56
CA ARG A 36 -4.44 -4.19 12.90
C ARG A 36 -5.95 -4.34 12.92
N ARG A 37 -6.62 -3.78 11.92
CA ARG A 37 -8.07 -3.84 11.84
C ARG A 37 -8.56 -5.27 11.72
N LEU A 38 -7.89 -6.08 10.90
CA LEU A 38 -8.26 -7.48 10.68
C LEU A 38 -7.68 -8.42 11.73
N GLN A 39 -6.74 -7.92 12.52
CA GLN A 39 -6.06 -8.73 13.56
C GLN A 39 -5.33 -9.92 12.94
N VAL A 40 -4.61 -9.65 11.85
CA VAL A 40 -3.78 -10.64 11.18
C VAL A 40 -2.39 -10.06 10.97
N PRO A 41 -1.39 -10.88 10.69
CA PRO A 41 -0.05 -10.37 10.45
C PRO A 41 0.00 -9.45 9.23
N ALA A 42 0.86 -8.44 9.31
CA ALA A 42 1.01 -7.49 8.21
C ALA A 42 1.46 -8.18 6.92
N THR A 43 2.27 -9.23 7.04
CA THR A 43 2.72 -9.97 5.87
C THR A 43 1.56 -10.60 5.11
N ASP A 44 0.55 -11.08 5.85
CA ASP A 44 -0.64 -11.65 5.21
C ASP A 44 -1.40 -10.59 4.42
N VAL A 45 -1.57 -9.41 5.01
CA VAL A 45 -2.25 -8.32 4.35
C VAL A 45 -1.48 -7.87 3.12
N TYR A 46 -0.17 -7.74 3.26
CA TYR A 46 0.68 -7.35 2.15
C TYR A 46 0.50 -8.30 0.96
N ASP A 47 0.55 -9.60 1.23
CA ASP A 47 0.42 -10.60 0.17
C ASP A 47 -0.95 -10.54 -0.50
N ARG A 48 -2.00 -10.33 0.31
CA ARG A 48 -3.36 -10.23 -0.24
C ARG A 48 -3.50 -9.00 -1.12
N MET A 49 -3.00 -7.86 -0.65
CA MET A 49 -3.09 -6.62 -1.42
C MET A 49 -2.26 -6.72 -2.71
N LYS A 50 -1.10 -7.35 -2.62
CA LYS A 50 -0.25 -7.52 -3.78
C LYS A 50 -0.90 -8.44 -4.82
N ARG A 51 -1.54 -9.50 -4.36
CA ARG A 51 -2.18 -10.46 -5.26
C ARG A 51 -3.24 -9.82 -6.13
N VAL A 52 -3.97 -8.86 -5.59
CA VAL A 52 -5.04 -8.19 -6.34
C VAL A 52 -4.61 -6.83 -6.86
N GLU A 53 -3.30 -6.54 -6.83
CA GLU A 53 -2.71 -5.34 -7.42
C GLU A 53 -3.21 -4.02 -6.82
N LEU A 54 -3.53 -4.01 -5.53
CA LEU A 54 -3.99 -2.80 -4.88
C LEU A 54 -2.91 -1.73 -4.78
N PHE A 55 -1.65 -2.14 -4.62
CA PHE A 55 -0.57 -1.17 -4.56
C PHE A 55 -0.46 -0.42 -5.88
N ARG A 56 -0.48 -1.15 -6.99
CA ARG A 56 -0.34 -0.56 -8.32
C ARG A 56 -1.55 0.28 -8.70
N ASP A 57 -2.75 -0.19 -8.37
CA ASP A 57 -3.97 0.41 -8.90
C ASP A 57 -4.60 1.43 -7.96
N LEU A 58 -4.32 1.37 -6.66
CA LEU A 58 -4.96 2.27 -5.71
C LEU A 58 -3.95 3.06 -4.89
N ILE A 59 -3.04 2.37 -4.19
CA ILE A 59 -2.19 3.03 -3.20
C ILE A 59 -1.26 4.05 -3.83
N TYR A 60 -0.50 3.64 -4.84
CA TYR A 60 0.47 4.54 -5.45
C TYR A 60 -0.19 5.61 -6.33
N PRO A 61 -1.14 5.28 -7.21
CA PRO A 61 -1.74 6.33 -8.05
C PRO A 61 -2.54 7.34 -7.25
N CYS A 62 -3.16 6.93 -6.16
CA CYS A 62 -4.02 7.81 -5.38
C CYS A 62 -3.34 8.39 -4.15
N TYR A 63 -2.02 8.28 -4.07
CA TYR A 63 -1.29 8.74 -2.90
C TYR A 63 -1.63 10.18 -2.53
N ASP A 64 -1.66 11.07 -3.51
CA ASP A 64 -1.89 12.49 -3.25
C ASP A 64 -3.23 12.74 -2.57
N THR A 65 -4.23 11.97 -2.95
CA THR A 65 -5.55 12.08 -2.33
C THR A 65 -5.62 11.34 -1.01
N LEU A 66 -5.12 10.10 -1.01
CA LEU A 66 -5.28 9.24 0.16
C LEU A 66 -4.51 9.73 1.37
N HIS A 67 -3.29 10.21 1.17
CA HIS A 67 -2.45 10.54 2.33
C HIS A 67 -2.96 11.74 3.12
N THR A 68 -3.91 12.49 2.56
CA THR A 68 -4.50 13.63 3.25
C THR A 68 -5.73 13.25 4.06
N GLN A 69 -6.21 12.03 3.93
CA GLN A 69 -7.41 11.58 4.62
C GLN A 69 -7.05 10.95 5.97
N SER A 70 -8.06 10.83 6.84
CA SER A 70 -7.82 10.21 8.13
C SER A 70 -7.48 8.73 7.96
N ARG A 71 -6.73 8.21 8.93
CA ARG A 71 -6.32 6.82 8.90
C ARG A 71 -7.52 5.88 8.83
N GLU A 72 -8.58 6.22 9.52
CA GLU A 72 -9.77 5.39 9.56
C GLU A 72 -10.44 5.30 8.20
N ILE A 73 -10.55 6.44 7.53
CA ILE A 73 -11.17 6.49 6.21
C ILE A 73 -10.34 5.68 5.22
N ILE A 74 -9.03 5.88 5.24
CA ILE A 74 -8.13 5.14 4.35
C ILE A 74 -8.26 3.64 4.57
N THR A 75 -8.27 3.22 5.83
CA THR A 75 -8.35 1.81 6.17
C THR A 75 -9.65 1.21 5.64
N GLU A 76 -10.77 1.91 5.82
CA GLU A 76 -12.06 1.44 5.33
C GLU A 76 -12.07 1.33 3.81
N ASP A 77 -11.50 2.33 3.14
CA ASP A 77 -11.46 2.32 1.68
C ASP A 77 -10.63 1.15 1.16
N ILE A 78 -9.50 0.88 1.80
CA ILE A 78 -8.65 -0.22 1.39
C ILE A 78 -9.32 -1.56 1.65
N LEU A 79 -9.97 -1.70 2.81
CA LEU A 79 -10.69 -2.93 3.11
C LEU A 79 -11.79 -3.21 2.11
N GLU A 80 -12.52 -2.18 1.73
CA GLU A 80 -13.59 -2.34 0.74
C GLU A 80 -13.02 -2.73 -0.62
N ALA A 81 -11.95 -2.06 -1.04
CA ALA A 81 -11.32 -2.37 -2.31
C ALA A 81 -10.76 -3.78 -2.32
N LEU A 82 -10.14 -4.18 -1.21
CA LEU A 82 -9.57 -5.53 -1.09
C LEU A 82 -10.68 -6.57 -1.19
N ARG A 83 -11.77 -6.36 -0.47
CA ARG A 83 -12.90 -7.27 -0.49
C ARG A 83 -13.47 -7.43 -1.90
N VAL A 84 -13.70 -6.30 -2.56
CA VAL A 84 -14.28 -6.32 -3.91
C VAL A 84 -13.36 -7.05 -4.88
N ARG A 85 -12.07 -6.76 -4.81
CA ARG A 85 -11.12 -7.38 -5.73
C ARG A 85 -10.94 -8.87 -5.48
N GLU A 86 -10.93 -9.27 -4.22
CA GLU A 86 -10.84 -10.68 -3.88
C GLU A 86 -12.08 -11.44 -4.34
N GLU A 87 -13.24 -10.80 -4.23
CA GLU A 87 -14.48 -11.36 -4.74
C GLU A 87 -14.42 -11.57 -6.24
N LYS A 88 -13.95 -10.55 -6.96
CA LYS A 88 -13.82 -10.64 -8.41
C LYS A 88 -12.84 -11.71 -8.83
N LEU A 89 -11.77 -11.87 -8.07
CA LEU A 89 -10.77 -12.88 -8.36
C LEU A 89 -11.39 -14.26 -8.30
N LYS A 90 -12.20 -14.53 -7.29
CA LYS A 90 -12.90 -15.78 -7.14
C LYS A 90 -13.86 -16.04 -8.29
N VAL A 91 -14.67 -15.03 -8.60
CA VAL A 91 -15.66 -15.15 -9.68
C VAL A 91 -14.97 -15.35 -11.02
N GLY A 92 -13.90 -14.58 -11.27
CA GLY A 92 -13.14 -14.73 -12.49
C GLY A 92 -12.56 -16.13 -12.66
N SER A 93 -11.97 -16.66 -11.59
CA SER A 93 -11.43 -18.01 -11.59
C SER A 93 -12.50 -19.04 -11.86
N LYS A 94 -13.63 -18.87 -11.18
CA LYS A 94 -14.74 -19.78 -11.30
C LYS A 94 -15.32 -19.78 -12.70
N ASN A 95 -15.50 -18.58 -13.25
CA ASN A 95 -16.02 -18.42 -14.59
C ASN A 95 -15.09 -19.01 -15.63
N SER A 96 -13.81 -18.81 -15.49
CA SER A 96 -12.81 -19.39 -16.38
C SER A 96 -12.91 -20.91 -16.36
N HIS A 97 -13.06 -21.44 -15.18
CA HIS A 97 -13.16 -22.89 -15.01
C HIS A 97 -14.42 -23.44 -15.70
N GLU A 98 -15.51 -22.72 -15.54
CA GLU A 98 -16.79 -23.17 -16.11
C GLU A 98 -16.79 -23.11 -17.62
N LEU A 99 -16.06 -22.18 -18.20
CA LEU A 99 -16.01 -22.04 -19.63
C LEU A 99 -15.20 -23.15 -20.30
N ASN A 100 -14.39 -23.81 -19.54
CA ASN A 100 -13.59 -24.91 -20.04
C ASN A 100 -14.33 -26.24 -19.91
#